data_6e9da5f75993dfedc9e1cde99bae773e
#
_entry.id   6e9da5f75993dfedc9e1cde99bae773e
#
_cell.length_a   1.000
_cell.length_b   1.000
_cell.length_c   1.000
_cell.angle_alpha   90.00
_cell.angle_beta   90.00
_cell.angle_gamma   90.00
#
_symmetry.space_group_name_H-M   'P 1'
#
loop_
_entity.id
_entity.type
_entity.pdbx_description
1 polymer ?
#
loop_
_entity_poly.entity_id
_entity_poly.type
_entity_poly.pdbx_seq_one_letter_code
_entity_poly.pdbx_strand_id
1 'polypeptide(L)'
;MKKRYYFDHNATTPVKPEVVEAMLPYLTERYGNASSVHHFGREAKNAIEMSREKIAVGIGAETDEIFFTGCGTESDNIALAGVLQMAAENKSGLVPSNVEHSAILKTAEKLERDGFNVKYIGVDSSCEVDLNALRDAVDESTSLVSIMHANNETGVLQNIEKTAEIAHEVGALFHTDAVQAAGKTPIDVRSMDIDLLSMSGHKLNAPKGVGVLYIKNGVMVSPLTYGGSHERGIRPGTENVAGIVAFAKAFELALKGMEEDGRKISAMRDRLEKSIGEQIPNILFNGRGAPRLP
;
A
#
# COMPACT_ATOMS: atom_id res chain seq x y z
N MET A 1 -6.90 -28.83 23.80
CA MET A 1 -6.20 -28.55 22.53
C MET A 1 -4.83 -27.97 22.83
N LYS A 2 -3.75 -28.41 22.12
CA LYS A 2 -2.43 -27.78 22.26
C LYS A 2 -2.52 -26.31 21.84
N LYS A 3 -1.95 -25.39 22.61
CA LYS A 3 -1.88 -23.97 22.28
C LYS A 3 -1.06 -23.80 21.01
N ARG A 4 -1.62 -23.15 19.99
CA ARG A 4 -0.94 -22.83 18.73
C ARG A 4 -0.46 -21.39 18.77
N TYR A 5 0.74 -21.15 18.27
CA TYR A 5 1.33 -19.81 18.16
C TYR A 5 1.55 -19.49 16.69
N TYR A 6 1.21 -18.27 16.28
CA TYR A 6 1.40 -17.78 14.92
C TYR A 6 2.36 -16.59 14.97
N PHE A 7 3.47 -16.70 14.26
CA PHE A 7 4.55 -15.70 14.25
C PHE A 7 4.79 -15.07 12.88
N ASP A 8 3.87 -15.24 11.92
CA ASP A 8 4.03 -14.80 10.55
C ASP A 8 3.02 -13.69 10.20
N HIS A 9 2.91 -12.65 11.06
CA HIS A 9 1.97 -11.55 10.85
C HIS A 9 2.36 -10.64 9.67
N ASN A 10 3.60 -10.73 9.19
CA ASN A 10 4.01 -10.05 7.96
C ASN A 10 3.39 -10.68 6.70
N ALA A 11 3.12 -11.99 6.70
CA ALA A 11 2.44 -12.65 5.60
C ALA A 11 0.93 -12.36 5.59
N THR A 12 0.27 -12.41 6.75
CA THR A 12 -1.16 -12.08 6.91
C THR A 12 -1.51 -11.95 8.38
N THR A 13 -2.62 -11.29 8.69
CA THR A 13 -3.11 -11.13 10.05
C THR A 13 -4.49 -11.75 10.23
N PRO A 14 -4.87 -12.19 11.46
CA PRO A 14 -6.25 -12.57 11.75
C PRO A 14 -7.15 -11.33 11.70
N VAL A 15 -8.41 -11.51 11.31
CA VAL A 15 -9.41 -10.44 11.38
C VAL A 15 -9.76 -10.16 12.84
N LYS A 16 -9.74 -8.89 13.27
CA LYS A 16 -10.14 -8.51 14.63
C LYS A 16 -11.65 -8.71 14.83
N PRO A 17 -12.10 -9.09 16.06
CA PRO A 17 -13.53 -9.27 16.34
C PRO A 17 -14.37 -8.05 15.98
N GLU A 18 -13.92 -6.84 16.32
CA GLU A 18 -14.61 -5.58 16.03
C GLU A 18 -14.75 -5.31 14.52
N VAL A 19 -13.82 -5.85 13.73
CA VAL A 19 -13.87 -5.78 12.26
C VAL A 19 -14.90 -6.77 11.73
N VAL A 20 -14.95 -7.98 12.30
CA VAL A 20 -16.00 -8.97 11.94
C VAL A 20 -17.38 -8.42 12.26
N GLU A 21 -17.59 -7.85 13.45
CA GLU A 21 -18.86 -7.23 13.85
C GLU A 21 -19.27 -6.11 12.89
N ALA A 22 -18.34 -5.27 12.46
CA ALA A 22 -18.63 -4.17 11.53
C ALA A 22 -19.02 -4.64 10.13
N MET A 23 -18.42 -5.73 9.62
CA MET A 23 -18.68 -6.21 8.26
C MET A 23 -19.88 -7.16 8.16
N LEU A 24 -20.21 -7.87 9.23
CA LEU A 24 -21.22 -8.95 9.22
C LEU A 24 -22.59 -8.50 8.70
N PRO A 25 -23.15 -7.32 9.08
CA PRO A 25 -24.42 -6.85 8.55
C PRO A 25 -24.46 -6.72 7.02
N TYR A 26 -23.32 -6.41 6.39
CA TYR A 26 -23.21 -6.25 4.94
C TYR A 26 -23.11 -7.58 4.17
N LEU A 27 -22.99 -8.70 4.88
CA LEU A 27 -23.06 -10.06 4.31
C LEU A 27 -24.48 -10.65 4.39
N THR A 28 -25.34 -10.14 5.27
CA THR A 28 -26.63 -10.78 5.61
C THR A 28 -27.83 -9.85 5.47
N GLU A 29 -27.80 -8.67 6.07
CA GLU A 29 -28.93 -7.76 6.20
C GLU A 29 -28.86 -6.60 5.19
N ARG A 30 -27.67 -6.02 5.00
CA ARG A 30 -27.38 -4.82 4.18
C ARG A 30 -26.64 -5.17 2.89
N TYR A 31 -27.09 -6.22 2.23
CA TYR A 31 -26.44 -6.85 1.07
C TYR A 31 -26.72 -6.14 -0.28
N GLY A 32 -27.27 -4.93 -0.26
CA GLY A 32 -27.66 -4.21 -1.47
C GLY A 32 -26.47 -3.93 -2.40
N ASN A 33 -26.77 -3.86 -3.70
CA ASN A 33 -25.80 -3.40 -4.71
C ASN A 33 -25.74 -1.87 -4.71
N ALA A 34 -24.56 -1.29 -4.51
CA ALA A 34 -24.36 0.16 -4.39
C ALA A 34 -24.74 0.96 -5.65
N SER A 35 -24.81 0.29 -6.81
CA SER A 35 -25.28 0.90 -8.07
C SER A 35 -26.80 1.04 -8.17
N SER A 36 -27.57 0.39 -7.28
CA SER A 36 -29.03 0.43 -7.30
C SER A 36 -29.59 1.70 -6.68
N VAL A 37 -30.62 2.29 -7.31
CA VAL A 37 -31.22 3.58 -6.87
C VAL A 37 -32.20 3.44 -5.69
N HIS A 38 -32.60 2.23 -5.34
CA HIS A 38 -33.53 1.97 -4.23
C HIS A 38 -32.83 1.97 -2.86
N HIS A 39 -33.60 1.83 -1.78
CA HIS A 39 -33.12 1.95 -0.40
C HIS A 39 -31.89 1.07 -0.10
N PHE A 40 -31.94 -0.22 -0.45
CA PHE A 40 -30.81 -1.15 -0.19
C PHE A 40 -29.53 -0.73 -0.90
N GLY A 41 -29.64 -0.23 -2.14
CA GLY A 41 -28.46 0.27 -2.87
C GLY A 41 -27.88 1.53 -2.25
N ARG A 42 -28.75 2.48 -1.85
CA ARG A 42 -28.28 3.70 -1.17
C ARG A 42 -27.60 3.40 0.17
N GLU A 43 -28.09 2.43 0.93
CA GLU A 43 -27.48 1.99 2.18
C GLU A 43 -26.05 1.44 1.94
N ALA A 44 -25.89 0.57 0.95
CA ALA A 44 -24.59 0.03 0.57
C ALA A 44 -23.65 1.14 0.07
N LYS A 45 -24.14 2.06 -0.77
CA LYS A 45 -23.37 3.21 -1.26
C LYS A 45 -22.90 4.11 -0.13
N ASN A 46 -23.77 4.44 0.82
CA ASN A 46 -23.42 5.24 1.98
C ASN A 46 -22.30 4.58 2.81
N ALA A 47 -22.36 3.25 2.99
CA ALA A 47 -21.33 2.52 3.72
C ALA A 47 -19.96 2.59 3.01
N ILE A 48 -19.94 2.50 1.68
CA ILE A 48 -18.71 2.68 0.88
C ILE A 48 -18.17 4.09 1.05
N GLU A 49 -18.99 5.13 0.89
CA GLU A 49 -18.52 6.51 0.98
C GLU A 49 -18.05 6.89 2.39
N MET A 50 -18.73 6.46 3.45
CA MET A 50 -18.25 6.63 4.83
C MET A 50 -16.93 5.92 5.09
N SER A 51 -16.72 4.75 4.47
CA SER A 51 -15.46 4.01 4.57
C SER A 51 -14.34 4.73 3.84
N ARG A 52 -14.65 5.27 2.66
CA ARG A 52 -13.74 6.07 1.83
C ARG A 52 -13.25 7.32 2.57
N GLU A 53 -14.18 8.07 3.17
CA GLU A 53 -13.88 9.25 3.99
C GLU A 53 -12.93 8.93 5.16
N LYS A 54 -13.19 7.85 5.91
CA LYS A 54 -12.32 7.42 7.01
C LYS A 54 -10.90 7.12 6.56
N ILE A 55 -10.74 6.49 5.41
CA ILE A 55 -9.43 6.16 4.86
C ILE A 55 -8.74 7.45 4.40
N ALA A 56 -9.44 8.31 3.68
CA ALA A 56 -8.93 9.60 3.22
C ALA A 56 -8.38 10.43 4.39
N VAL A 57 -9.19 10.64 5.43
CA VAL A 57 -8.78 11.35 6.65
C VAL A 57 -7.55 10.72 7.29
N GLY A 58 -7.48 9.38 7.31
CA GLY A 58 -6.40 8.65 7.96
C GLY A 58 -5.04 8.76 7.27
N ILE A 59 -4.98 9.18 6.01
CA ILE A 59 -3.74 9.39 5.23
C ILE A 59 -3.59 10.83 4.72
N GLY A 60 -4.45 11.78 5.14
CA GLY A 60 -4.39 13.18 4.70
C GLY A 60 -4.82 13.40 3.25
N ALA A 61 -5.66 12.52 2.67
CA ALA A 61 -6.17 12.60 1.30
C ALA A 61 -7.57 13.22 1.22
N GLU A 62 -7.99 13.60 0.01
CA GLU A 62 -9.40 13.88 -0.30
C GLU A 62 -10.16 12.57 -0.55
N THR A 63 -11.46 12.59 -0.32
CA THR A 63 -12.30 11.38 -0.46
C THR A 63 -12.32 10.86 -1.90
N ASP A 64 -12.27 11.73 -2.88
CA ASP A 64 -12.27 11.38 -4.31
C ASP A 64 -10.90 10.87 -4.83
N GLU A 65 -9.87 10.87 -4.01
CA GLU A 65 -8.54 10.30 -4.29
C GLU A 65 -8.42 8.83 -3.85
N ILE A 66 -9.41 8.29 -3.16
CA ILE A 66 -9.40 6.90 -2.68
C ILE A 66 -10.16 5.99 -3.63
N PHE A 67 -9.58 4.83 -3.97
CA PHE A 67 -10.16 3.80 -4.83
C PHE A 67 -10.05 2.43 -4.15
N PHE A 68 -11.15 1.69 -4.12
CA PHE A 68 -11.16 0.33 -3.55
C PHE A 68 -10.76 -0.70 -4.60
N THR A 69 -9.89 -1.62 -4.20
CA THR A 69 -9.38 -2.73 -5.02
C THR A 69 -9.59 -4.06 -4.31
N GLY A 70 -9.26 -5.15 -4.97
CA GLY A 70 -9.34 -6.50 -4.38
C GLY A 70 -8.16 -6.85 -3.48
N CYS A 71 -7.01 -6.18 -3.61
CA CYS A 71 -5.81 -6.41 -2.78
C CYS A 71 -4.71 -5.40 -3.13
N GLY A 72 -3.62 -5.37 -2.34
CA GLY A 72 -2.44 -4.55 -2.64
C GLY A 72 -1.85 -4.85 -4.01
N THR A 73 -1.74 -6.12 -4.40
CA THR A 73 -1.23 -6.50 -5.73
C THR A 73 -2.05 -5.87 -6.87
N GLU A 74 -3.38 -5.81 -6.75
CA GLU A 74 -4.22 -5.12 -7.74
C GLU A 74 -3.95 -3.61 -7.74
N SER A 75 -3.81 -3.00 -6.55
CA SER A 75 -3.46 -1.58 -6.42
C SER A 75 -2.13 -1.25 -7.09
N ASP A 76 -1.09 -2.03 -6.81
CA ASP A 76 0.25 -1.87 -7.39
C ASP A 76 0.23 -2.00 -8.91
N ASN A 77 -0.48 -3.00 -9.43
CA ASN A 77 -0.59 -3.18 -10.88
C ASN A 77 -1.32 -2.00 -11.54
N ILE A 78 -2.42 -1.52 -10.96
CA ILE A 78 -3.14 -0.35 -11.48
C ILE A 78 -2.24 0.89 -11.43
N ALA A 79 -1.50 1.10 -10.33
CA ALA A 79 -0.59 2.22 -10.20
C ALA A 79 0.50 2.19 -11.29
N LEU A 80 1.24 1.08 -11.42
CA LEU A 80 2.35 1.01 -12.34
C LEU A 80 1.89 0.98 -13.81
N ALA A 81 1.11 -0.03 -14.17
CA ALA A 81 0.71 -0.22 -15.56
C ALA A 81 -0.28 0.87 -16.02
N GLY A 82 -1.18 1.31 -15.13
CA GLY A 82 -2.16 2.35 -15.46
C GLY A 82 -1.51 3.71 -15.73
N VAL A 83 -0.47 4.09 -14.95
CA VAL A 83 0.29 5.33 -15.20
C VAL A 83 1.08 5.23 -16.48
N LEU A 84 1.84 4.14 -16.68
CA LEU A 84 2.69 3.96 -17.87
C LEU A 84 1.87 3.96 -19.17
N GLN A 85 0.64 3.40 -19.16
CA GLN A 85 -0.27 3.42 -20.31
C GLN A 85 -0.81 4.83 -20.65
N MET A 86 -0.84 5.73 -19.67
CA MET A 86 -1.28 7.13 -19.87
C MET A 86 -0.12 8.09 -20.12
N ALA A 87 1.11 7.61 -20.00
CA ALA A 87 2.29 8.45 -20.16
C ALA A 87 2.45 8.92 -21.62
N ALA A 88 3.03 10.11 -21.81
CA ALA A 88 3.36 10.61 -23.14
C ALA A 88 4.40 9.70 -23.82
N GLU A 89 4.44 9.66 -25.15
CA GLU A 89 5.34 8.78 -25.94
C GLU A 89 6.82 8.91 -25.55
N ASN A 90 7.25 10.09 -25.11
CA ASN A 90 8.61 10.36 -24.65
C ASN A 90 8.83 10.05 -23.16
N LYS A 91 7.80 9.61 -22.43
CA LYS A 91 7.84 9.26 -21.02
C LYS A 91 7.46 7.79 -20.85
N SER A 92 8.44 6.89 -20.96
CA SER A 92 8.24 5.44 -20.84
C SER A 92 9.03 4.80 -19.71
N GLY A 93 9.68 5.62 -18.86
CA GLY A 93 10.56 5.16 -17.80
C GLY A 93 9.83 4.76 -16.53
N LEU A 94 10.19 3.62 -15.95
CA LEU A 94 9.80 3.14 -14.63
C LEU A 94 11.06 2.88 -13.80
N VAL A 95 11.13 3.43 -12.59
CA VAL A 95 12.27 3.21 -11.69
C VAL A 95 11.79 2.63 -10.36
N PRO A 96 11.73 1.29 -10.21
CA PRO A 96 11.45 0.62 -8.94
C PRO A 96 12.74 0.31 -8.18
N SER A 97 12.64 0.05 -6.86
CA SER A 97 13.75 -0.61 -6.15
C SER A 97 13.81 -2.11 -6.46
N ASN A 98 14.98 -2.72 -6.28
CA ASN A 98 15.16 -4.16 -6.45
C ASN A 98 14.71 -4.98 -5.22
N VAL A 99 14.28 -4.31 -4.15
CA VAL A 99 13.77 -4.92 -2.91
C VAL A 99 12.25 -4.83 -2.76
N GLU A 100 11.57 -4.41 -3.82
CA GLU A 100 10.11 -4.31 -3.85
C GLU A 100 9.43 -5.68 -3.66
N HIS A 101 8.16 -5.64 -3.26
CA HIS A 101 7.31 -6.82 -3.28
C HIS A 101 7.16 -7.38 -4.70
N SER A 102 6.93 -8.69 -4.82
CA SER A 102 6.76 -9.36 -6.12
C SER A 102 5.64 -8.76 -6.99
N ALA A 103 4.66 -8.11 -6.41
CA ALA A 103 3.62 -7.39 -7.15
C ALA A 103 4.20 -6.24 -8.00
N ILE A 104 5.16 -5.50 -7.47
CA ILE A 104 5.89 -4.45 -8.20
C ILE A 104 6.88 -5.06 -9.18
N LEU A 105 7.77 -5.97 -8.70
CA LEU A 105 8.84 -6.53 -9.53
C LEU A 105 8.30 -7.28 -10.75
N LYS A 106 7.26 -8.12 -10.58
CA LYS A 106 6.68 -8.86 -11.71
C LYS A 106 5.89 -7.98 -12.67
N THR A 107 5.27 -6.91 -12.18
CA THR A 107 4.65 -5.90 -13.03
C THR A 107 5.71 -5.12 -13.81
N ALA A 108 6.81 -4.71 -13.18
CA ALA A 108 7.93 -4.05 -13.83
C ALA A 108 8.57 -4.95 -14.92
N GLU A 109 8.84 -6.23 -14.63
CA GLU A 109 9.31 -7.22 -15.61
C GLU A 109 8.34 -7.40 -16.81
N LYS A 110 7.03 -7.30 -16.56
CA LYS A 110 6.02 -7.38 -17.64
C LYS A 110 6.06 -6.11 -18.50
N LEU A 111 6.12 -4.94 -17.88
CA LEU A 111 6.21 -3.66 -18.57
C LEU A 111 7.50 -3.56 -19.41
N GLU A 112 8.64 -4.04 -18.90
CA GLU A 112 9.91 -4.12 -19.64
C GLU A 112 9.75 -4.97 -20.92
N ARG A 113 9.10 -6.13 -20.81
CA ARG A 113 8.80 -6.97 -21.99
C ARG A 113 7.83 -6.31 -22.97
N ASP A 114 6.99 -5.41 -22.51
CA ASP A 114 6.07 -4.64 -23.35
C ASP A 114 6.75 -3.43 -24.01
N GLY A 115 8.05 -3.19 -23.73
CA GLY A 115 8.85 -2.15 -24.37
C GLY A 115 9.03 -0.88 -23.53
N PHE A 116 8.57 -0.84 -22.28
CA PHE A 116 8.85 0.26 -21.37
C PHE A 116 10.30 0.19 -20.85
N ASN A 117 10.88 1.35 -20.56
CA ASN A 117 12.24 1.45 -20.04
C ASN A 117 12.23 1.28 -18.51
N VAL A 118 12.70 0.15 -18.00
CA VAL A 118 12.73 -0.14 -16.55
C VAL A 118 14.18 -0.10 -16.04
N LYS A 119 14.43 0.72 -15.02
CA LYS A 119 15.73 0.82 -14.35
C LYS A 119 15.57 0.48 -12.87
N TYR A 120 16.12 -0.64 -12.44
CA TYR A 120 16.06 -1.07 -11.03
C TYR A 120 17.18 -0.41 -10.22
N ILE A 121 16.82 0.17 -9.06
CA ILE A 121 17.81 0.73 -8.13
C ILE A 121 18.03 -0.19 -6.94
N GLY A 122 19.27 -0.17 -6.43
CA GLY A 122 19.67 -0.97 -5.27
C GLY A 122 19.36 -0.30 -3.94
N VAL A 123 19.67 -1.03 -2.89
CA VAL A 123 19.71 -0.54 -1.51
C VAL A 123 21.15 -0.63 -0.98
N ASP A 124 21.46 0.18 0.02
CA ASP A 124 22.73 0.12 0.72
C ASP A 124 22.82 -1.06 1.72
N SER A 125 23.88 -1.13 2.51
CA SER A 125 24.08 -2.15 3.53
C SER A 125 23.09 -2.06 4.70
N SER A 126 22.40 -0.94 4.86
CA SER A 126 21.33 -0.71 5.82
C SER A 126 19.96 -1.11 5.28
N CYS A 127 19.89 -1.58 4.04
CA CYS A 127 18.66 -1.88 3.30
C CYS A 127 17.80 -0.62 2.99
N GLU A 128 18.40 0.56 3.01
CA GLU A 128 17.78 1.81 2.57
C GLU A 128 18.10 2.06 1.09
N VAL A 129 17.13 2.60 0.35
CA VAL A 129 17.32 2.95 -1.07
C VAL A 129 18.46 3.96 -1.22
N ASP A 130 19.39 3.65 -2.13
CA ASP A 130 20.50 4.58 -2.48
C ASP A 130 19.94 5.77 -3.28
N LEU A 131 19.79 6.90 -2.59
CA LEU A 131 19.26 8.13 -3.20
C LEU A 131 20.15 8.72 -4.28
N ASN A 132 21.48 8.45 -4.26
CA ASN A 132 22.37 8.87 -5.35
C ASN A 132 22.15 7.99 -6.58
N ALA A 133 22.05 6.67 -6.39
CA ALA A 133 21.70 5.77 -7.49
C ALA A 133 20.32 6.09 -8.07
N LEU A 134 19.36 6.54 -7.24
CA LEU A 134 18.06 7.00 -7.72
C LEU A 134 18.20 8.26 -8.59
N ARG A 135 18.96 9.28 -8.15
CA ARG A 135 19.20 10.49 -8.94
C ARG A 135 19.88 10.20 -10.30
N ASP A 136 20.79 9.24 -10.33
CA ASP A 136 21.47 8.82 -11.55
C ASP A 136 20.56 8.00 -12.49
N ALA A 137 19.55 7.34 -11.95
CA ALA A 137 18.61 6.50 -12.72
C ALA A 137 17.47 7.28 -13.36
N VAL A 138 16.98 8.36 -12.71
CA VAL A 138 15.85 9.15 -13.20
C VAL A 138 16.30 10.20 -14.22
N ASP A 139 15.45 10.47 -15.21
CA ASP A 139 15.64 11.49 -16.21
C ASP A 139 14.28 11.99 -16.74
N GLU A 140 14.29 12.94 -17.69
CA GLU A 140 13.07 13.51 -18.27
C GLU A 140 12.16 12.47 -18.96
N SER A 141 12.67 11.28 -19.30
CA SER A 141 11.89 10.17 -19.87
C SER A 141 11.21 9.31 -18.78
N THR A 142 11.53 9.51 -17.51
CA THR A 142 10.92 8.79 -16.41
C THR A 142 9.48 9.23 -16.20
N SER A 143 8.56 8.27 -16.19
CA SER A 143 7.13 8.49 -15.88
C SER A 143 6.81 8.28 -14.42
N LEU A 144 7.41 7.24 -13.82
CA LEU A 144 7.06 6.77 -12.49
C LEU A 144 8.30 6.25 -11.74
N VAL A 145 8.45 6.70 -10.51
CA VAL A 145 9.33 6.09 -9.51
C VAL A 145 8.45 5.31 -8.53
N SER A 146 8.81 4.07 -8.19
CA SER A 146 8.02 3.22 -7.29
C SER A 146 8.91 2.62 -6.22
N ILE A 147 8.80 3.12 -4.99
CA ILE A 147 9.60 2.68 -3.83
C ILE A 147 8.65 2.33 -2.69
N MET A 148 8.75 1.10 -2.18
CA MET A 148 7.95 0.68 -1.03
C MET A 148 8.23 1.53 0.21
N HIS A 149 7.18 1.82 0.99
CA HIS A 149 7.32 2.62 2.20
C HIS A 149 8.10 1.90 3.30
N ALA A 150 7.82 0.61 3.44
CA ALA A 150 8.50 -0.26 4.40
C ALA A 150 8.75 -1.63 3.80
N ASN A 151 9.95 -2.15 3.92
CA ASN A 151 10.28 -3.47 3.40
C ASN A 151 9.60 -4.58 4.22
N ASN A 152 8.98 -5.52 3.54
CA ASN A 152 8.21 -6.60 4.16
C ASN A 152 9.08 -7.67 4.86
N GLU A 153 10.36 -7.76 4.55
CA GLU A 153 11.29 -8.71 5.16
C GLU A 153 12.09 -8.09 6.30
N THR A 154 12.69 -6.93 6.07
CA THR A 154 13.58 -6.27 7.02
C THR A 154 12.85 -5.28 7.94
N GLY A 155 11.69 -4.80 7.52
CA GLY A 155 10.94 -3.73 8.17
C GLY A 155 11.53 -2.34 7.98
N VAL A 156 12.61 -2.19 7.20
CA VAL A 156 13.27 -0.89 6.98
C VAL A 156 12.31 0.07 6.31
N LEU A 157 12.22 1.28 6.89
CA LEU A 157 11.45 2.39 6.36
C LEU A 157 12.30 3.16 5.35
N GLN A 158 11.78 3.39 4.16
CA GLN A 158 12.43 4.18 3.14
C GLN A 158 12.15 5.68 3.34
N ASN A 159 13.04 6.54 2.88
CA ASN A 159 12.87 7.98 2.95
C ASN A 159 11.95 8.46 1.82
N ILE A 160 10.64 8.37 2.06
CA ILE A 160 9.58 8.64 1.06
C ILE A 160 9.63 10.08 0.56
N GLU A 161 9.78 11.05 1.46
CA GLU A 161 9.81 12.47 1.11
C GLU A 161 10.96 12.79 0.16
N LYS A 162 12.17 12.28 0.45
CA LYS A 162 13.34 12.49 -0.42
C LYS A 162 13.24 11.74 -1.74
N THR A 163 12.61 10.57 -1.73
CA THR A 163 12.38 9.80 -2.96
C THR A 163 11.37 10.50 -3.87
N ALA A 164 10.27 11.02 -3.30
CA ALA A 164 9.27 11.82 -4.01
C ALA A 164 9.91 13.10 -4.60
N GLU A 165 10.70 13.83 -3.80
CA GLU A 165 11.43 15.02 -4.25
C GLU A 165 12.28 14.74 -5.51
N ILE A 166 13.06 13.64 -5.49
CA ILE A 166 13.90 13.25 -6.63
C ILE A 166 13.07 12.88 -7.87
N ALA A 167 11.97 12.17 -7.69
CA ALA A 167 11.06 11.85 -8.80
C ALA A 167 10.48 13.13 -9.43
N HIS A 168 10.03 14.06 -8.60
CA HIS A 168 9.41 15.31 -9.06
C HIS A 168 10.42 16.29 -9.69
N GLU A 169 11.72 16.27 -9.31
CA GLU A 169 12.78 17.06 -9.95
C GLU A 169 12.85 16.83 -11.47
N VAL A 170 12.49 15.62 -11.95
CA VAL A 170 12.46 15.28 -13.38
C VAL A 170 11.04 15.23 -13.97
N GLY A 171 10.02 15.62 -13.19
CA GLY A 171 8.61 15.59 -13.58
C GLY A 171 8.06 14.16 -13.70
N ALA A 172 8.62 13.19 -13.00
CA ALA A 172 8.07 11.84 -12.83
C ALA A 172 7.05 11.82 -11.68
N LEU A 173 6.07 10.92 -11.74
CA LEU A 173 5.17 10.63 -10.61
C LEU A 173 5.88 9.73 -9.59
N PHE A 174 5.40 9.78 -8.35
CA PHE A 174 5.88 8.94 -7.27
C PHE A 174 4.79 8.01 -6.71
N HIS A 175 5.06 6.70 -6.75
CA HIS A 175 4.23 5.66 -6.13
C HIS A 175 4.94 5.02 -4.95
N THR A 176 4.20 4.69 -3.90
CA THR A 176 4.70 3.88 -2.78
C THR A 176 3.78 2.71 -2.45
N ASP A 177 4.33 1.48 -2.39
CA ASP A 177 3.66 0.35 -1.76
C ASP A 177 3.74 0.52 -0.23
N ALA A 178 2.63 0.97 0.37
CA ALA A 178 2.49 1.16 1.80
C ALA A 178 1.80 -0.02 2.51
N VAL A 179 1.70 -1.17 1.87
CA VAL A 179 1.01 -2.37 2.41
C VAL A 179 1.55 -2.78 3.78
N GLN A 180 2.86 -2.66 4.01
CA GLN A 180 3.45 -2.95 5.31
C GLN A 180 3.46 -1.75 6.27
N ALA A 181 3.43 -0.52 5.76
CA ALA A 181 3.54 0.72 6.55
C ALA A 181 2.20 1.20 7.12
N ALA A 182 1.12 1.07 6.34
CA ALA A 182 -0.21 1.56 6.71
C ALA A 182 -0.64 1.06 8.09
N GLY A 183 -1.07 1.99 8.96
CA GLY A 183 -1.48 1.71 10.34
C GLY A 183 -0.38 1.27 11.29
N LYS A 184 0.90 1.28 10.88
CA LYS A 184 2.08 0.96 11.71
C LYS A 184 3.04 2.13 11.83
N THR A 185 3.03 3.06 10.88
CA THR A 185 3.76 4.33 10.91
C THR A 185 2.84 5.44 10.36
N PRO A 186 3.02 6.71 10.78
CA PRO A 186 2.25 7.81 10.23
C PRO A 186 2.45 7.94 8.72
N ILE A 187 1.36 8.17 8.01
CA ILE A 187 1.35 8.47 6.57
C ILE A 187 0.50 9.72 6.37
N ASP A 188 1.06 10.72 5.72
CA ASP A 188 0.34 11.88 5.21
C ASP A 188 0.77 12.13 3.77
N VAL A 189 -0.14 11.83 2.83
CA VAL A 189 0.18 11.86 1.39
C VAL A 189 0.50 13.26 0.89
N ARG A 190 0.04 14.30 1.58
CA ARG A 190 0.32 15.70 1.21
C ARG A 190 1.71 16.12 1.64
N SER A 191 2.06 15.91 2.92
CA SER A 191 3.37 16.28 3.44
C SER A 191 4.51 15.45 2.85
N MET A 192 4.22 14.17 2.50
CA MET A 192 5.17 13.26 1.86
C MET A 192 5.21 13.41 0.32
N ASP A 193 4.37 14.27 -0.24
CA ASP A 193 4.20 14.52 -1.68
C ASP A 193 4.04 13.25 -2.53
N ILE A 194 3.18 12.34 -2.07
CA ILE A 194 2.91 11.06 -2.72
C ILE A 194 1.85 11.26 -3.81
N ASP A 195 2.06 10.73 -5.02
CA ASP A 195 1.06 10.77 -6.10
C ASP A 195 0.18 9.53 -6.15
N LEU A 196 0.74 8.35 -5.83
CA LEU A 196 -0.02 7.09 -5.72
C LEU A 196 0.46 6.29 -4.50
N LEU A 197 -0.48 5.62 -3.81
CA LEU A 197 -0.17 4.79 -2.66
C LEU A 197 -1.06 3.55 -2.60
N SER A 198 -0.44 2.38 -2.39
CA SER A 198 -1.13 1.09 -2.29
C SER A 198 -1.23 0.60 -0.84
N MET A 199 -2.43 0.08 -0.46
CA MET A 199 -2.65 -0.57 0.83
C MET A 199 -3.40 -1.89 0.68
N SER A 200 -3.27 -2.80 1.67
CA SER A 200 -3.95 -4.10 1.69
C SER A 200 -4.55 -4.42 3.05
N GLY A 201 -5.83 -4.78 3.08
CA GLY A 201 -6.58 -4.97 4.32
C GLY A 201 -6.06 -6.10 5.20
N HIS A 202 -5.64 -7.22 4.63
CA HIS A 202 -5.19 -8.38 5.40
C HIS A 202 -3.89 -8.18 6.18
N LYS A 203 -3.19 -7.07 5.98
CA LYS A 203 -2.02 -6.66 6.78
C LYS A 203 -2.40 -5.79 7.98
N LEU A 204 -3.67 -5.36 8.03
CA LEU A 204 -4.25 -4.44 9.03
C LEU A 204 -5.31 -5.12 9.92
N ASN A 205 -5.36 -6.44 9.98
CA ASN A 205 -6.42 -7.19 10.65
C ASN A 205 -7.82 -7.05 10.01
N ALA A 206 -7.89 -6.74 8.72
CA ALA A 206 -9.07 -6.85 7.88
C ALA A 206 -9.06 -8.18 7.09
N PRO A 207 -10.16 -8.57 6.43
CA PRO A 207 -10.17 -9.76 5.60
C PRO A 207 -9.28 -9.62 4.37
N LYS A 208 -8.90 -10.75 3.78
CA LYS A 208 -8.35 -10.84 2.42
C LYS A 208 -9.41 -10.42 1.42
N GLY A 209 -9.00 -9.99 0.22
CA GLY A 209 -9.93 -9.63 -0.86
C GLY A 209 -10.42 -8.18 -0.79
N VAL A 210 -9.67 -7.30 -0.14
CA VAL A 210 -9.86 -5.85 -0.15
C VAL A 210 -8.53 -5.12 -0.04
N GLY A 211 -8.36 -4.12 -0.88
CA GLY A 211 -7.22 -3.19 -0.92
C GLY A 211 -7.69 -1.77 -1.18
N VAL A 212 -6.76 -0.85 -1.17
CA VAL A 212 -6.98 0.57 -1.46
C VAL A 212 -5.84 1.07 -2.33
N LEU A 213 -6.18 1.87 -3.32
CA LEU A 213 -5.27 2.69 -4.10
C LEU A 213 -5.64 4.16 -3.87
N TYR A 214 -4.70 4.95 -3.39
CA TYR A 214 -4.75 6.41 -3.43
C TYR A 214 -4.19 6.87 -4.77
N ILE A 215 -4.89 7.79 -5.41
CA ILE A 215 -4.48 8.47 -6.64
C ILE A 215 -4.70 9.96 -6.42
N LYS A 216 -3.63 10.75 -6.39
CA LYS A 216 -3.66 12.21 -6.24
C LYS A 216 -4.49 12.84 -7.34
N ASN A 217 -5.33 13.80 -7.00
CA ASN A 217 -6.15 14.53 -7.99
C ASN A 217 -5.29 15.12 -9.10
N GLY A 218 -5.68 14.87 -10.35
CA GLY A 218 -4.95 15.27 -11.56
C GLY A 218 -4.01 14.19 -12.13
N VAL A 219 -3.71 13.13 -11.39
CA VAL A 219 -2.94 11.99 -11.91
C VAL A 219 -3.83 11.13 -12.82
N MET A 220 -3.36 10.87 -14.02
CA MET A 220 -4.07 10.06 -15.01
C MET A 220 -3.64 8.60 -14.90
N VAL A 221 -4.63 7.71 -14.75
CA VAL A 221 -4.41 6.26 -14.63
C VAL A 221 -5.38 5.53 -15.55
N SER A 222 -4.86 4.64 -16.40
CA SER A 222 -5.67 3.77 -17.26
C SER A 222 -6.20 2.57 -16.44
N PRO A 223 -7.47 2.16 -16.59
CA PRO A 223 -7.97 0.95 -15.97
C PRO A 223 -7.32 -0.29 -16.61
N LEU A 224 -7.01 -1.31 -15.80
CA LEU A 224 -6.47 -2.58 -16.28
C LEU A 224 -7.57 -3.60 -16.61
N THR A 225 -8.78 -3.37 -16.16
CA THR A 225 -9.96 -4.20 -16.44
C THR A 225 -11.10 -3.30 -16.91
N TYR A 226 -12.01 -3.85 -17.70
CA TYR A 226 -13.08 -3.09 -18.32
C TYR A 226 -14.45 -3.60 -17.86
N GLY A 227 -15.42 -2.67 -17.66
CA GLY A 227 -16.75 -3.01 -17.20
C GLY A 227 -17.60 -1.79 -16.86
N GLY A 228 -18.39 -1.90 -15.78
CA GLY A 228 -19.21 -0.77 -15.28
C GLY A 228 -18.36 0.35 -14.69
N SER A 229 -18.99 1.49 -14.39
CA SER A 229 -18.34 2.73 -13.92
C SER A 229 -18.01 2.73 -12.40
N HIS A 230 -17.93 1.55 -11.77
CA HIS A 230 -17.53 1.45 -10.36
C HIS A 230 -16.15 2.07 -10.15
N GLU A 231 -15.90 2.56 -8.95
CA GLU A 231 -14.65 3.24 -8.61
C GLU A 231 -14.24 4.25 -9.73
N ARG A 232 -15.20 5.04 -10.19
CA ARG A 232 -15.01 6.06 -11.24
C ARG A 232 -14.36 5.55 -12.52
N GLY A 233 -14.58 4.27 -12.84
CA GLY A 233 -14.05 3.60 -14.03
C GLY A 233 -12.63 3.05 -13.90
N ILE A 234 -11.90 3.37 -12.85
CA ILE A 234 -10.54 2.86 -12.60
C ILE A 234 -10.56 1.38 -12.21
N ARG A 235 -11.53 0.98 -11.38
CA ARG A 235 -11.67 -0.42 -10.94
C ARG A 235 -13.13 -0.87 -11.09
N PRO A 236 -13.55 -1.33 -12.29
CA PRO A 236 -14.90 -1.81 -12.54
C PRO A 236 -15.18 -3.14 -11.80
N GLY A 237 -16.47 -3.42 -11.64
CA GLY A 237 -16.99 -4.62 -10.95
C GLY A 237 -17.63 -4.27 -9.62
N THR A 238 -18.68 -5.02 -9.27
CA THR A 238 -19.47 -4.81 -8.05
C THR A 238 -18.56 -4.72 -6.81
N GLU A 239 -18.79 -3.70 -6.01
CA GLU A 239 -17.97 -3.40 -4.84
C GLU A 239 -18.16 -4.44 -3.74
N ASN A 240 -17.06 -4.82 -3.10
CA ASN A 240 -17.04 -5.68 -1.91
C ASN A 240 -17.38 -4.85 -0.66
N VAL A 241 -18.67 -4.48 -0.51
CA VAL A 241 -19.14 -3.58 0.56
C VAL A 241 -18.67 -4.04 1.94
N ALA A 242 -18.86 -5.33 2.25
CA ALA A 242 -18.45 -5.90 3.54
C ALA A 242 -16.93 -5.79 3.76
N GLY A 243 -16.13 -6.09 2.74
CA GLY A 243 -14.67 -5.95 2.79
C GLY A 243 -14.21 -4.50 2.93
N ILE A 244 -14.87 -3.57 2.25
CA ILE A 244 -14.59 -2.13 2.32
C ILE A 244 -14.85 -1.59 3.73
N VAL A 245 -16.00 -1.91 4.32
CA VAL A 245 -16.34 -1.54 5.70
C VAL A 245 -15.34 -2.16 6.69
N ALA A 246 -14.98 -3.42 6.47
CA ALA A 246 -13.98 -4.11 7.29
C ALA A 246 -12.60 -3.44 7.20
N PHE A 247 -12.17 -3.04 5.99
CA PHE A 247 -10.91 -2.32 5.80
C PHE A 247 -10.90 -1.01 6.58
N ALA A 248 -11.93 -0.17 6.40
CA ALA A 248 -12.02 1.12 7.08
C ALA A 248 -12.04 0.97 8.60
N LYS A 249 -12.75 -0.04 9.14
CA LYS A 249 -12.77 -0.33 10.57
C LYS A 249 -11.42 -0.80 11.09
N ALA A 250 -10.74 -1.68 10.36
CA ALA A 250 -9.42 -2.17 10.72
C ALA A 250 -8.37 -1.04 10.71
N PHE A 251 -8.42 -0.16 9.70
CA PHE A 251 -7.53 0.97 9.57
C PHE A 251 -7.74 1.99 10.71
N GLU A 252 -9.00 2.33 11.03
CA GLU A 252 -9.34 3.17 12.19
C GLU A 252 -8.74 2.61 13.49
N LEU A 253 -8.88 1.29 13.73
CA LEU A 253 -8.32 0.63 14.91
C LEU A 253 -6.79 0.62 14.92
N ALA A 254 -6.17 0.44 13.75
CA ALA A 254 -4.72 0.45 13.60
C ALA A 254 -4.14 1.85 13.91
N LEU A 255 -4.74 2.92 13.36
CA LEU A 255 -4.32 4.30 13.65
C LEU A 255 -4.46 4.64 15.13
N LYS A 256 -5.58 4.24 15.75
CA LYS A 256 -5.83 4.50 17.18
C LYS A 256 -4.82 3.79 18.09
N GLY A 257 -4.39 2.58 17.71
CA GLY A 257 -3.45 1.78 18.50
C GLY A 257 -1.97 1.97 18.12
N MET A 258 -1.68 2.70 17.05
CA MET A 258 -0.38 2.71 16.37
C MET A 258 0.80 3.01 17.30
N GLU A 259 0.71 4.05 18.11
CA GLU A 259 1.80 4.44 19.01
C GLU A 259 2.05 3.41 20.13
N GLU A 260 0.97 2.93 20.78
CA GLU A 260 1.08 1.97 21.88
C GLU A 260 1.55 0.60 21.39
N ASP A 261 0.95 0.08 20.32
CA ASP A 261 1.33 -1.19 19.72
C ASP A 261 2.76 -1.12 19.15
N GLY A 262 3.10 -0.02 18.47
CA GLY A 262 4.44 0.24 17.96
C GLY A 262 5.51 0.16 19.05
N ARG A 263 5.31 0.84 20.16
CA ARG A 263 6.22 0.83 21.32
C ARG A 263 6.38 -0.57 21.90
N LYS A 264 5.27 -1.31 22.09
CA LYS A 264 5.29 -2.67 22.64
C LYS A 264 6.01 -3.66 21.72
N ILE A 265 5.71 -3.63 20.42
CA ILE A 265 6.27 -4.56 19.44
C ILE A 265 7.75 -4.28 19.24
N SER A 266 8.16 -3.00 19.11
CA SER A 266 9.58 -2.63 19.03
C SER A 266 10.38 -3.13 20.22
N ALA A 267 9.87 -2.97 21.45
CA ALA A 267 10.56 -3.46 22.65
C ALA A 267 10.72 -4.99 22.65
N MET A 268 9.73 -5.74 22.14
CA MET A 268 9.82 -7.20 22.01
C MET A 268 10.81 -7.61 20.92
N ARG A 269 10.80 -6.95 19.77
CA ARG A 269 11.74 -7.16 18.65
C ARG A 269 13.18 -6.92 19.13
N ASP A 270 13.43 -5.79 19.75
CA ASP A 270 14.78 -5.41 20.20
C ASP A 270 15.31 -6.36 21.26
N ARG A 271 14.44 -6.83 22.18
CA ARG A 271 14.79 -7.88 23.16
C ARG A 271 15.15 -9.19 22.46
N LEU A 272 14.38 -9.60 21.44
CA LEU A 272 14.63 -10.84 20.69
C LEU A 272 15.97 -10.75 19.96
N GLU A 273 16.22 -9.67 19.22
CA GLU A 273 17.48 -9.44 18.49
C GLU A 273 18.69 -9.44 19.44
N LYS A 274 18.56 -8.77 20.59
CA LYS A 274 19.62 -8.76 21.62
C LYS A 274 19.91 -10.17 22.13
N SER A 275 18.87 -10.92 22.51
CA SER A 275 19.03 -12.27 23.05
C SER A 275 19.63 -13.24 22.03
N ILE A 276 19.25 -13.15 20.76
CA ILE A 276 19.81 -13.94 19.67
C ILE A 276 21.29 -13.58 19.47
N GLY A 277 21.64 -12.28 19.43
CA GLY A 277 23.01 -11.81 19.25
C GLY A 277 23.96 -12.22 20.37
N GLU A 278 23.45 -12.36 21.61
CA GLU A 278 24.25 -12.83 22.76
C GLU A 278 24.46 -14.35 22.78
N GLN A 279 23.58 -15.14 22.15
CA GLN A 279 23.58 -16.59 22.25
C GLN A 279 24.08 -17.31 20.99
N ILE A 280 23.99 -16.68 19.83
CA ILE A 280 24.35 -17.29 18.54
C ILE A 280 25.51 -16.51 17.90
N PRO A 281 26.66 -17.12 17.68
CA PRO A 281 27.79 -16.47 17.03
C PRO A 281 27.58 -16.35 15.50
N ASN A 282 28.25 -15.40 14.88
CA ASN A 282 28.33 -15.22 13.43
C ASN A 282 26.96 -15.00 12.75
N ILE A 283 26.11 -14.20 13.37
CA ILE A 283 24.82 -13.77 12.79
C ILE A 283 24.91 -12.34 12.29
N LEU A 284 24.10 -12.05 11.26
CA LEU A 284 23.87 -10.71 10.74
C LEU A 284 22.39 -10.35 10.92
N PHE A 285 22.15 -9.11 11.26
CA PHE A 285 20.79 -8.54 11.31
C PHE A 285 20.64 -7.55 10.15
N ASN A 286 19.84 -7.91 9.15
CA ASN A 286 19.56 -7.05 8.02
C ASN A 286 18.75 -5.80 8.48
N GLY A 287 19.13 -4.63 7.98
CA GLY A 287 18.49 -3.37 8.33
C GLY A 287 18.68 -2.90 9.76
N ARG A 288 19.64 -3.49 10.52
CA ARG A 288 19.95 -3.03 11.88
C ARG A 288 20.61 -1.66 11.84
N GLY A 289 20.04 -0.70 12.58
CA GLY A 289 20.51 0.68 12.62
C GLY A 289 19.75 1.63 11.71
N ALA A 290 19.03 1.12 10.71
CA ALA A 290 18.09 1.91 9.92
C ALA A 290 16.76 2.15 10.68
N PRO A 291 15.99 3.18 10.33
CA PRO A 291 14.60 3.31 10.77
C PRO A 291 13.79 2.08 10.35
N ARG A 292 13.05 1.46 11.30
CA ARG A 292 12.30 0.23 11.01
C ARG A 292 10.90 0.26 11.63
N LEU A 293 9.99 -0.45 10.99
CA LEU A 293 8.71 -0.81 11.60
C LEU A 293 8.92 -1.53 12.94
N PRO A 294 7.94 -1.45 13.82
CA PRO A 294 7.96 -2.15 15.11
C PRO A 294 8.23 -3.63 15.00
#